data_37b7b564184dac6a27c50db89695d975
#
_entry.id   37b7b564184dac6a27c50db89695d975
#
_cell.length_a   1.000
_cell.length_b   1.000
_cell.length_c   1.000
_cell.angle_alpha   90.00
_cell.angle_beta   90.00
_cell.angle_gamma   90.00
#
_symmetry.space_group_name_H-M   'P 1'
#
loop_
_entity.id
_entity.type
_entity.pdbx_description
1 polymer ?
#
loop_
_entity_poly.entity_id
_entity_poly.type
_entity_poly.pdbx_seq_one_letter_code
_entity_poly.pdbx_strand_id
1 'polypeptide(L)'
;MMAYVEMFKRDKKRFKYNLNALNENPLGVAALSGTSFNIDRNFTTKKLNFSKPTDNSIDTVSDRDFVLDFLYACSACSIHISRIAEEFIIWNSDAYNLIHLNDKIVTGSSIMPQRKNPDPLEYLRGKTGSSFGNLFSMLTILKGLPLSYFCLLYTSPSPRD
;
A
#
# COMPACT_ATOMS: atom_id res chain seq x y z
N MET A 1 9.36 -1.68 23.55
CA MET A 1 9.04 -0.46 22.74
C MET A 1 10.10 -0.12 21.70
N MET A 2 11.42 -0.06 22.01
CA MET A 2 12.45 0.31 21.03
C MET A 2 12.53 -0.62 19.81
N ALA A 3 12.22 -1.91 19.96
CA ALA A 3 12.13 -2.83 18.82
C ALA A 3 11.13 -2.39 17.74
N TYR A 4 9.99 -1.86 18.15
CA TYR A 4 8.98 -1.32 17.22
C TYR A 4 9.46 -0.06 16.50
N VAL A 5 10.25 0.77 17.17
CA VAL A 5 10.89 1.93 16.51
C VAL A 5 11.77 1.45 15.36
N GLU A 6 12.55 0.40 15.54
CA GLU A 6 13.38 -0.17 14.48
C GLU A 6 12.53 -0.80 13.34
N MET A 7 11.40 -1.43 13.66
CA MET A 7 10.47 -1.94 12.65
C MET A 7 9.92 -0.80 11.79
N PHE A 8 9.39 0.27 12.40
CA PHE A 8 8.85 1.43 11.67
C PHE A 8 9.94 2.22 10.92
N LYS A 9 11.19 2.25 11.40
CA LYS A 9 12.30 2.80 10.62
C LYS A 9 12.53 2.02 9.31
N ARG A 10 12.40 0.69 9.34
CA ARG A 10 12.47 -0.14 8.12
C ARG A 10 11.28 0.12 7.20
N ASP A 11 10.07 0.29 7.75
CA ASP A 11 8.89 0.63 6.95
C ASP A 11 9.05 1.99 6.27
N LYS A 12 9.54 2.99 6.99
CA LYS A 12 9.86 4.30 6.41
C LYS A 12 10.85 4.19 5.23
N LYS A 13 11.86 3.30 5.33
CA LYS A 13 12.78 3.04 4.22
C LYS A 13 12.09 2.42 3.02
N ARG A 14 11.15 1.46 3.23
CA ARG A 14 10.36 0.86 2.15
C ARG A 14 9.52 1.90 1.42
N PHE A 15 8.78 2.73 2.15
CA PHE A 15 7.99 3.80 1.52
C PHE A 15 8.87 4.82 0.79
N LYS A 16 10.04 5.15 1.33
CA LYS A 16 10.99 6.04 0.65
C LYS A 16 11.54 5.43 -0.64
N TYR A 17 11.82 4.13 -0.65
CA TYR A 17 12.19 3.40 -1.87
C TYR A 17 11.08 3.48 -2.92
N ASN A 18 9.83 3.22 -2.54
CA ASN A 18 8.69 3.36 -3.43
C ASN A 18 8.56 4.76 -4.05
N LEU A 19 8.71 5.81 -3.25
CA LEU A 19 8.70 7.18 -3.76
C LEU A 19 9.79 7.42 -4.81
N ASN A 20 10.96 6.84 -4.63
CA ASN A 20 12.05 6.97 -5.60
C ASN A 20 11.74 6.19 -6.89
N ALA A 21 11.18 4.99 -6.79
CA ALA A 21 10.79 4.18 -7.94
C ALA A 21 9.67 4.84 -8.77
N LEU A 22 8.73 5.53 -8.10
CA LEU A 22 7.67 6.31 -8.75
C LEU A 22 8.14 7.60 -9.43
N ASN A 23 9.38 8.02 -9.21
CA ASN A 23 9.85 9.34 -9.63
C ASN A 23 10.37 9.38 -11.08
N GLU A 24 9.66 8.71 -11.99
CA GLU A 24 9.91 8.76 -13.43
C GLU A 24 8.66 9.22 -14.18
N ASN A 25 8.86 10.07 -15.19
CA ASN A 25 7.76 10.67 -15.94
C ASN A 25 7.24 9.74 -17.06
N PRO A 26 5.99 9.26 -17.01
CA PRO A 26 5.43 8.42 -18.05
C PRO A 26 4.92 9.20 -19.27
N LEU A 27 4.77 10.53 -19.18
CA LEU A 27 4.18 11.29 -20.26
C LEU A 27 5.01 11.25 -21.57
N GLY A 28 4.30 11.18 -22.67
CA GLY A 28 4.88 11.13 -24.00
C GLY A 28 5.13 9.72 -24.55
N VAL A 29 4.81 8.68 -23.79
CA VAL A 29 4.85 7.29 -24.30
C VAL A 29 3.62 6.94 -25.15
N ALA A 30 2.62 7.80 -25.17
CA ALA A 30 1.32 7.60 -25.79
C ALA A 30 0.61 6.33 -25.29
N ALA A 31 -0.24 5.71 -26.12
CA ALA A 31 -1.03 4.55 -25.70
C ALA A 31 -0.21 3.25 -25.66
N LEU A 32 0.91 3.16 -26.38
CA LEU A 32 1.68 1.92 -26.51
C LEU A 32 3.18 2.15 -26.74
N SER A 33 3.55 2.73 -27.87
CA SER A 33 4.94 2.71 -28.40
C SER A 33 5.47 4.10 -28.75
N GLY A 34 4.97 5.15 -28.10
CA GLY A 34 5.35 6.52 -28.41
C GLY A 34 4.46 7.20 -29.45
N THR A 35 4.94 8.30 -30.00
CA THR A 35 4.22 9.13 -30.97
C THR A 35 5.15 9.62 -32.06
N SER A 36 4.61 9.85 -33.27
CA SER A 36 5.33 10.48 -34.37
C SER A 36 5.47 12.00 -34.22
N PHE A 37 4.77 12.62 -33.28
CA PHE A 37 4.88 14.04 -33.00
C PHE A 37 6.22 14.33 -32.26
N ASN A 38 6.86 15.43 -32.64
CA ASN A 38 8.08 15.88 -31.98
C ASN A 38 7.75 16.55 -30.63
N ILE A 39 7.68 15.73 -29.58
CA ILE A 39 7.40 16.20 -28.22
C ILE A 39 8.68 16.19 -27.37
N ASP A 40 8.81 17.19 -26.50
CA ASP A 40 9.92 17.26 -25.54
C ASP A 40 9.51 16.64 -24.18
N ARG A 41 9.87 15.38 -23.98
CA ARG A 41 9.61 14.65 -22.71
C ARG A 41 10.43 15.21 -21.55
N ASN A 42 11.60 15.82 -21.81
CA ASN A 42 12.40 16.43 -20.77
C ASN A 42 11.77 17.72 -20.25
N PHE A 43 11.12 18.49 -21.11
CA PHE A 43 10.38 19.67 -20.70
C PHE A 43 9.26 19.32 -19.70
N THR A 44 8.42 18.33 -20.02
CA THR A 44 7.34 17.88 -19.13
C THR A 44 7.88 17.28 -17.82
N THR A 45 8.96 16.52 -17.90
CA THR A 45 9.65 15.95 -16.74
C THR A 45 10.12 17.04 -15.76
N LYS A 46 10.77 18.07 -16.26
CA LYS A 46 11.22 19.21 -15.43
C LYS A 46 10.05 20.00 -14.85
N LYS A 47 9.00 20.25 -15.64
CA LYS A 47 7.83 21.01 -15.19
C LYS A 47 7.04 20.29 -14.09
N LEU A 48 7.02 18.95 -14.12
CA LEU A 48 6.33 18.12 -13.13
C LEU A 48 7.24 17.66 -11.99
N ASN A 49 8.53 18.07 -11.99
CA ASN A 49 9.52 17.71 -10.97
C ASN A 49 9.80 16.20 -10.84
N PHE A 50 9.70 15.46 -11.94
CA PHE A 50 10.21 14.09 -12.00
C PHE A 50 11.73 14.07 -12.22
N SER A 51 12.38 12.98 -11.81
CA SER A 51 13.83 12.79 -11.95
C SER A 51 14.26 12.62 -13.39
N LYS A 52 13.53 11.84 -14.16
CA LYS A 52 13.78 11.56 -15.59
C LYS A 52 12.50 11.09 -16.28
N PRO A 53 12.42 11.11 -17.62
CA PRO A 53 11.38 10.39 -18.34
C PRO A 53 11.65 8.88 -18.26
N THR A 54 10.60 8.05 -18.35
CA THR A 54 10.73 6.60 -18.47
C THR A 54 11.43 6.20 -19.80
N ASP A 55 12.18 5.12 -19.77
CA ASP A 55 13.09 4.75 -20.87
C ASP A 55 12.39 3.95 -21.99
N ASN A 56 11.38 3.14 -21.67
CA ASN A 56 10.69 2.29 -22.64
C ASN A 56 9.18 2.51 -22.59
N SER A 57 8.58 2.83 -23.75
CA SER A 57 7.18 3.19 -23.85
C SER A 57 6.24 2.01 -23.56
N ILE A 58 6.54 0.82 -24.07
CA ILE A 58 5.71 -0.37 -23.91
C ILE A 58 5.70 -0.82 -22.45
N ASP A 59 6.88 -0.83 -21.84
CA ASP A 59 7.04 -1.13 -20.42
C ASP A 59 6.30 -0.11 -19.55
N THR A 60 6.48 1.18 -19.81
CA THR A 60 5.81 2.26 -19.07
C THR A 60 4.29 2.14 -19.07
N VAL A 61 3.70 1.72 -20.19
CA VAL A 61 2.24 1.54 -20.32
C VAL A 61 1.76 0.32 -19.53
N SER A 62 2.56 -0.73 -19.45
CA SER A 62 2.21 -1.99 -18.78
C SER A 62 2.65 -2.07 -17.32
N ASP A 63 3.64 -1.26 -16.91
CA ASP A 63 4.21 -1.32 -15.57
C ASP A 63 3.17 -1.09 -14.46
N ARG A 64 3.19 -1.96 -13.48
CA ARG A 64 2.41 -1.88 -12.24
C ARG A 64 3.26 -2.30 -11.03
N ASP A 65 4.56 -2.42 -11.19
CA ASP A 65 5.46 -2.88 -10.12
C ASP A 65 5.43 -1.92 -8.95
N PHE A 66 5.34 -0.61 -9.22
CA PHE A 66 5.19 0.41 -8.17
C PHE A 66 3.94 0.19 -7.29
N VAL A 67 2.85 -0.37 -7.85
CA VAL A 67 1.64 -0.71 -7.08
C VAL A 67 1.90 -1.90 -6.18
N LEU A 68 2.58 -2.94 -6.70
CA LEU A 68 2.97 -4.11 -5.92
C LEU A 68 3.92 -3.74 -4.78
N ASP A 69 4.92 -2.93 -5.05
CA ASP A 69 5.87 -2.44 -4.05
C ASP A 69 5.17 -1.65 -2.96
N PHE A 70 4.24 -0.76 -3.33
CA PHE A 70 3.45 0.01 -2.37
C PHE A 70 2.56 -0.89 -1.51
N LEU A 71 1.83 -1.82 -2.11
CA LEU A 71 0.97 -2.76 -1.38
C LEU A 71 1.78 -3.68 -0.48
N TYR A 72 2.98 -4.08 -0.90
CA TYR A 72 3.91 -4.83 -0.05
C TYR A 72 4.37 -4.00 1.14
N ALA A 73 4.77 -2.74 0.91
CA ALA A 73 5.18 -1.84 1.99
C ALA A 73 4.04 -1.61 3.01
N CYS A 74 2.81 -1.41 2.52
CA CYS A 74 1.62 -1.32 3.36
C CYS A 74 1.38 -2.59 4.16
N SER A 75 1.51 -3.76 3.54
CA SER A 75 1.31 -5.06 4.20
C SER A 75 2.36 -5.29 5.29
N ALA A 76 3.63 -4.99 5.02
CA ALA A 76 4.72 -5.10 6.00
C ALA A 76 4.50 -4.15 7.19
N CYS A 77 4.10 -2.90 6.93
CA CYS A 77 3.77 -1.93 7.98
C CYS A 77 2.57 -2.38 8.81
N SER A 78 1.53 -2.91 8.17
CA SER A 78 0.34 -3.45 8.84
C SER A 78 0.67 -4.61 9.77
N ILE A 79 1.63 -5.49 9.40
CA ILE A 79 2.13 -6.54 10.31
C ILE A 79 2.71 -5.93 11.59
N HIS A 80 3.54 -4.90 11.45
CA HIS A 80 4.17 -4.25 12.61
C HIS A 80 3.13 -3.55 13.50
N ILE A 81 2.12 -2.89 12.90
CA ILE A 81 1.00 -2.28 13.62
C ILE A 81 0.17 -3.36 14.34
N SER A 82 -0.12 -4.47 13.68
CA SER A 82 -0.86 -5.59 14.28
C SER A 82 -0.13 -6.18 15.48
N ARG A 83 1.20 -6.34 15.36
CA ARG A 83 2.02 -6.89 16.44
C ARG A 83 2.06 -5.99 17.67
N ILE A 84 2.24 -4.69 17.51
CA ILE A 84 2.22 -3.76 18.66
C ILE A 84 0.82 -3.67 19.28
N ALA A 85 -0.23 -3.72 18.45
CA ALA A 85 -1.60 -3.75 18.95
C ALA A 85 -1.85 -5.00 19.81
N GLU A 86 -1.39 -6.16 19.35
CA GLU A 86 -1.51 -7.42 20.09
C GLU A 86 -0.75 -7.37 21.43
N GLU A 87 0.48 -6.85 21.46
CA GLU A 87 1.22 -6.70 22.71
C GLU A 87 0.48 -5.78 23.68
N PHE A 88 -0.09 -4.68 23.23
CA PHE A 88 -0.87 -3.79 24.10
C PHE A 88 -2.13 -4.45 24.64
N ILE A 89 -2.82 -5.29 23.85
CA ILE A 89 -3.96 -6.09 24.31
C ILE A 89 -3.50 -7.04 25.41
N ILE A 90 -2.40 -7.77 25.19
CA ILE A 90 -1.85 -8.71 26.19
C ILE A 90 -1.45 -7.96 27.46
N TRP A 91 -0.73 -6.84 27.36
CA TRP A 91 -0.27 -6.08 28.51
C TRP A 91 -1.39 -5.43 29.31
N ASN A 92 -2.53 -5.14 28.66
CA ASN A 92 -3.73 -4.58 29.31
C ASN A 92 -4.64 -5.68 29.91
N SER A 93 -4.37 -6.94 29.64
CA SER A 93 -5.18 -8.05 30.18
C SER A 93 -5.02 -8.20 31.69
N ASP A 94 -6.06 -8.72 32.36
CA ASP A 94 -6.05 -8.96 33.80
C ASP A 94 -4.90 -9.90 34.25
N ALA A 95 -4.43 -10.79 33.34
CA ALA A 95 -3.36 -11.71 33.62
C ALA A 95 -2.00 -11.03 33.79
N TYR A 96 -1.75 -9.94 33.01
CA TYR A 96 -0.45 -9.24 33.04
C TYR A 96 -0.53 -7.87 33.68
N ASN A 97 -1.59 -7.11 33.42
CA ASN A 97 -1.86 -5.79 34.01
C ASN A 97 -0.65 -4.82 34.03
N LEU A 98 0.12 -4.82 32.91
CA LEU A 98 1.33 -4.01 32.78
C LEU A 98 1.03 -2.58 32.33
N ILE A 99 -0.06 -2.37 31.62
CA ILE A 99 -0.55 -1.07 31.17
C ILE A 99 -2.05 -0.96 31.43
N HIS A 100 -2.53 0.26 31.56
CA HIS A 100 -3.95 0.54 31.67
C HIS A 100 -4.38 1.47 30.52
N LEU A 101 -5.31 1.03 29.69
CA LEU A 101 -5.86 1.84 28.61
C LEU A 101 -6.89 2.83 29.17
N ASN A 102 -6.86 4.06 28.65
CA ASN A 102 -7.80 5.09 29.06
C ASN A 102 -9.25 4.70 28.71
N ASP A 103 -10.19 4.95 29.61
CA ASP A 103 -11.61 4.63 29.43
C ASP A 103 -12.26 5.28 28.19
N LYS A 104 -11.62 6.32 27.62
CA LYS A 104 -12.06 6.97 26.37
C LYS A 104 -11.77 6.14 25.12
N ILE A 105 -10.88 5.15 25.20
CA ILE A 105 -10.44 4.33 24.07
C ILE A 105 -10.81 2.85 24.23
N VAL A 106 -11.53 2.52 25.30
CA VAL A 106 -12.09 1.17 25.51
C VAL A 106 -13.60 1.24 25.47
N THR A 107 -14.25 0.20 25.00
CA THR A 107 -15.71 0.10 24.98
C THR A 107 -16.20 -0.91 26.00
N GLY A 108 -17.30 -0.59 26.68
CA GLY A 108 -17.98 -1.50 27.59
C GLY A 108 -18.83 -2.51 26.82
N SER A 109 -18.97 -3.71 27.36
CA SER A 109 -19.96 -4.66 26.88
C SER A 109 -21.36 -4.31 27.41
N SER A 110 -22.40 -4.38 26.54
CA SER A 110 -23.79 -4.18 26.97
C SER A 110 -24.27 -5.27 27.93
N ILE A 111 -23.70 -6.47 27.87
CA ILE A 111 -24.05 -7.62 28.72
C ILE A 111 -23.18 -7.65 29.99
N MET A 112 -21.94 -7.22 29.89
CA MET A 112 -20.97 -7.19 30.99
C MET A 112 -20.38 -5.80 31.13
N PRO A 113 -21.05 -4.84 31.80
CA PRO A 113 -20.61 -3.46 31.87
C PRO A 113 -19.21 -3.25 32.49
N GLN A 114 -18.78 -4.18 33.33
CA GLN A 114 -17.47 -4.17 33.98
C GLN A 114 -16.33 -4.51 33.00
N ARG A 115 -16.63 -5.14 31.85
CA ARG A 115 -15.64 -5.52 30.86
C ARG A 115 -15.28 -4.32 29.97
N LYS A 116 -14.00 -4.02 29.88
CA LYS A 116 -13.44 -2.97 29.03
C LYS A 116 -12.69 -3.62 27.86
N ASN A 117 -13.29 -3.56 26.67
CA ASN A 117 -12.68 -4.12 25.46
C ASN A 117 -11.75 -3.09 24.78
N PRO A 118 -10.53 -3.45 24.42
CA PRO A 118 -9.59 -2.58 23.71
C PRO A 118 -9.91 -2.52 22.20
N ASP A 119 -11.16 -2.22 21.83
CA ASP A 119 -11.68 -2.27 20.46
C ASP A 119 -10.80 -1.61 19.41
N PRO A 120 -10.20 -0.42 19.63
CA PRO A 120 -9.32 0.19 18.62
C PRO A 120 -8.11 -0.69 18.29
N LEU A 121 -7.54 -1.36 19.30
CA LEU A 121 -6.40 -2.26 19.09
C LEU A 121 -6.83 -3.56 18.39
N GLU A 122 -7.98 -4.11 18.76
CA GLU A 122 -8.58 -5.27 18.10
C GLU A 122 -8.91 -4.96 16.63
N TYR A 123 -9.45 -3.76 16.36
CA TYR A 123 -9.72 -3.31 15.01
C TYR A 123 -8.44 -3.16 14.19
N LEU A 124 -7.39 -2.55 14.75
CA LEU A 124 -6.09 -2.43 14.08
C LEU A 124 -5.50 -3.81 13.72
N ARG A 125 -5.59 -4.76 14.64
CA ARG A 125 -5.18 -6.16 14.41
C ARG A 125 -5.98 -6.80 13.28
N GLY A 126 -7.31 -6.71 13.33
CA GLY A 126 -8.20 -7.31 12.34
C GLY A 126 -8.07 -6.69 10.94
N LYS A 127 -7.86 -5.38 10.87
CA LYS A 127 -7.78 -4.64 9.59
C LYS A 127 -6.53 -5.01 8.75
N THR A 128 -5.51 -5.58 9.36
CA THR A 128 -4.28 -6.03 8.67
C THR A 128 -4.59 -7.02 7.55
N GLY A 129 -5.58 -7.89 7.72
CA GLY A 129 -5.99 -8.86 6.70
C GLY A 129 -6.41 -8.21 5.37
N SER A 130 -6.99 -7.01 5.41
CA SER A 130 -7.37 -6.27 4.19
C SER A 130 -6.15 -5.88 3.34
N SER A 131 -5.03 -5.51 3.99
CA SER A 131 -3.79 -5.18 3.29
C SER A 131 -3.21 -6.40 2.56
N PHE A 132 -3.27 -7.57 3.18
CA PHE A 132 -2.81 -8.82 2.56
C PHE A 132 -3.70 -9.22 1.39
N GLY A 133 -5.04 -9.12 1.58
CA GLY A 133 -6.00 -9.40 0.52
C GLY A 133 -5.78 -8.52 -0.71
N ASN A 134 -5.54 -7.24 -0.52
CA ASN A 134 -5.27 -6.28 -1.60
C ASN A 134 -3.97 -6.61 -2.36
N LEU A 135 -2.88 -6.94 -1.64
CA LEU A 135 -1.63 -7.37 -2.26
C LEU A 135 -1.82 -8.66 -3.06
N PHE A 136 -2.45 -9.66 -2.47
CA PHE A 136 -2.71 -10.94 -3.14
C PHE A 136 -3.61 -10.77 -4.36
N SER A 137 -4.65 -9.95 -4.29
CA SER A 137 -5.53 -9.62 -5.41
C SER A 137 -4.76 -8.98 -6.55
N MET A 138 -3.87 -8.02 -6.25
CA MET A 138 -3.08 -7.35 -7.28
C MET A 138 -2.08 -8.31 -7.94
N LEU A 139 -1.41 -9.16 -7.18
CA LEU A 139 -0.53 -10.22 -7.71
C LEU A 139 -1.30 -11.17 -8.64
N THR A 140 -2.54 -11.52 -8.28
CA THR A 140 -3.40 -12.40 -9.08
C THR A 140 -3.84 -11.72 -10.38
N ILE A 141 -4.19 -10.43 -10.33
CA ILE A 141 -4.60 -9.65 -11.51
C ILE A 141 -3.46 -9.53 -12.51
N LEU A 142 -2.25 -9.24 -12.04
CA LEU A 142 -1.09 -9.02 -12.92
C LEU A 142 -0.49 -10.30 -13.47
N LYS A 143 -0.72 -11.43 -12.81
CA LYS A 143 -0.19 -12.73 -13.25
C LYS A 143 -0.68 -13.07 -14.64
N GLY A 144 0.27 -13.26 -15.55
CA GLY A 144 -0.01 -13.73 -16.92
C GLY A 144 -0.60 -12.67 -17.85
N LEU A 145 -0.64 -11.39 -17.43
CA LEU A 145 -1.01 -10.32 -18.36
C LEU A 145 0.11 -10.14 -19.41
N PRO A 146 -0.23 -10.11 -20.72
CA PRO A 146 0.73 -9.74 -21.74
C PRO A 146 1.05 -8.24 -21.65
N LEU A 147 2.13 -7.84 -22.32
CA LEU A 147 2.56 -6.43 -22.37
C LEU A 147 1.48 -5.53 -22.95
N SER A 148 1.51 -4.26 -22.54
CA SER A 148 0.65 -3.19 -22.97
C SER A 148 -0.72 -3.13 -22.30
N TYR A 149 -1.74 -2.66 -22.97
CA TYR A 149 -3.00 -2.16 -22.44
C TYR A 149 -4.05 -3.23 -22.03
N PHE A 150 -3.69 -4.47 -21.89
CA PHE A 150 -4.64 -5.57 -21.68
C PHE A 150 -5.56 -5.42 -20.47
N CYS A 151 -5.16 -4.65 -19.48
CA CYS A 151 -5.95 -4.42 -18.28
C CYS A 151 -7.26 -3.65 -18.54
N LEU A 152 -7.35 -2.85 -19.60
CA LEU A 152 -8.54 -2.06 -19.92
C LEU A 152 -9.58 -2.81 -20.75
N LEU A 153 -9.19 -3.89 -21.42
CA LEU A 153 -10.13 -4.70 -22.23
C LEU A 153 -11.13 -5.49 -21.39
N TYR A 154 -10.80 -5.77 -20.11
CA TYR A 154 -11.69 -6.47 -19.18
C TYR A 154 -12.67 -5.57 -18.44
N THR A 155 -12.44 -4.26 -18.41
CA THR A 155 -13.21 -3.32 -17.59
C THR A 155 -14.05 -2.33 -18.40
N SER A 156 -13.82 -2.23 -19.70
CA SER A 156 -14.62 -1.37 -20.59
C SER A 156 -15.29 -2.24 -21.66
N PRO A 157 -16.64 -2.27 -21.72
CA PRO A 157 -17.30 -2.87 -22.86
C PRO A 157 -16.86 -2.12 -24.12
N SER A 158 -16.27 -2.84 -25.07
CA SER A 158 -15.91 -2.27 -26.36
C SER A 158 -17.17 -1.85 -27.09
N PRO A 159 -17.22 -0.66 -27.70
CA PRO A 159 -18.35 -0.29 -28.57
C PRO A 159 -18.48 -1.17 -29.80
N ARG A 160 -17.65 -2.18 -29.95
CA ARG A 160 -17.61 -3.10 -31.11
C ARG A 160 -18.11 -4.50 -30.80
N ASP A 161 -18.52 -4.78 -29.55
CA ASP A 161 -19.08 -6.08 -29.13
C ASP A 161 -20.61 -6.06 -29.14
#